data_346e3169dae1958019073c18dd62b58a
#
_entry.id   346e3169dae1958019073c18dd62b58a
#
_cell.length_a   1.000
_cell.length_b   1.000
_cell.length_c   1.000
_cell.angle_alpha   90.00
_cell.angle_beta   90.00
_cell.angle_gamma   90.00
#
_symmetry.space_group_name_H-M   'P 1'
#
loop_
_entity.id
_entity.type
_entity.pdbx_description
1 polymer ?
#
loop_
_entity_poly.entity_id
_entity_poly.type
_entity_poly.pdbx_seq_one_letter_code
_entity_poly.pdbx_strand_id
1 'polypeptide(L)'
;MILERGLLVGWVCLLLCLHGTNADLTRYRNIRPKPEKVLRPCAFPFFYENVKYDHCTTVHSDYAWCSVEYVFKGKWRYCISTDPPACKFPFLFGTKIYHDCTADGYVLGKTWCALTHNYNRNGLWKPCSPNDL
;
A
#
# COMPACT_ATOMS: atom_id res chain seq x y z
N MET A 1 -24.24 -10.93 55.86
CA MET A 1 -23.79 -12.21 55.29
C MET A 1 -23.97 -12.32 53.78
N ILE A 2 -25.07 -11.86 53.24
CA ILE A 2 -25.33 -11.96 51.78
C ILE A 2 -24.44 -10.98 50.96
N LEU A 3 -24.04 -9.84 51.52
CA LEU A 3 -23.19 -8.86 50.88
C LEU A 3 -21.71 -9.28 50.72
N GLU A 4 -21.21 -10.09 51.63
CA GLU A 4 -19.82 -10.56 51.51
C GLU A 4 -19.60 -11.59 50.40
N ARG A 5 -20.60 -12.43 50.13
CA ARG A 5 -20.51 -13.38 49.04
C ARG A 5 -20.57 -12.73 47.66
N GLY A 6 -21.31 -11.66 47.55
CA GLY A 6 -21.39 -10.87 46.30
C GLY A 6 -20.09 -10.16 45.95
N LEU A 7 -19.38 -9.64 46.97
CA LEU A 7 -18.09 -8.98 46.77
C LEU A 7 -16.99 -9.95 46.33
N LEU A 8 -16.93 -11.17 46.89
CA LEU A 8 -15.97 -12.20 46.50
C LEU A 8 -16.17 -12.67 45.07
N VAL A 9 -17.42 -12.87 44.64
CA VAL A 9 -17.75 -13.25 43.27
C VAL A 9 -17.38 -12.15 42.28
N GLY A 10 -17.59 -10.85 42.61
CA GLY A 10 -17.19 -9.73 41.82
C GLY A 10 -15.67 -9.62 41.62
N TRP A 11 -14.92 -9.89 42.68
CA TRP A 11 -13.45 -9.88 42.61
C TRP A 11 -12.89 -11.03 41.76
N VAL A 12 -13.47 -12.23 41.87
CA VAL A 12 -13.09 -13.37 41.05
C VAL A 12 -13.38 -13.14 39.58
N CYS A 13 -14.53 -12.53 39.23
CA CYS A 13 -14.86 -12.15 37.86
C CYS A 13 -13.90 -11.08 37.30
N LEU A 14 -13.52 -10.09 38.12
CA LEU A 14 -12.54 -9.07 37.74
C LEU A 14 -11.16 -9.69 37.47
N LEU A 15 -10.70 -10.58 38.32
CA LEU A 15 -9.44 -11.31 38.15
C LEU A 15 -9.44 -12.18 36.89
N LEU A 16 -10.54 -12.90 36.62
CA LEU A 16 -10.67 -13.69 35.41
C LEU A 16 -10.71 -12.84 34.13
N CYS A 17 -11.37 -11.70 34.16
CA CYS A 17 -11.37 -10.74 33.03
C CYS A 17 -9.97 -10.17 32.77
N LEU A 18 -9.21 -9.84 33.82
CA LEU A 18 -7.83 -9.37 33.70
C LEU A 18 -6.88 -10.44 33.14
N HIS A 19 -7.08 -11.69 33.52
CA HIS A 19 -6.30 -12.81 32.99
C HIS A 19 -6.70 -13.13 31.55
N GLY A 20 -7.97 -13.01 31.19
CA GLY A 20 -8.45 -13.18 29.82
C GLY A 20 -7.88 -12.14 28.86
N THR A 21 -7.83 -10.86 29.27
CA THR A 21 -7.25 -9.78 28.45
C THR A 21 -5.75 -9.93 28.25
N ASN A 22 -5.02 -10.41 29.26
CA ASN A 22 -3.58 -10.66 29.14
C ASN A 22 -3.26 -11.87 28.23
N ALA A 23 -4.11 -12.89 28.23
CA ALA A 23 -3.96 -14.04 27.34
C ALA A 23 -4.21 -13.67 25.88
N ASP A 24 -5.17 -12.79 25.61
CA ASP A 24 -5.45 -12.30 24.27
C ASP A 24 -4.33 -11.40 23.74
N LEU A 25 -3.73 -10.56 24.59
CA LEU A 25 -2.59 -9.72 24.19
C LEU A 25 -1.33 -10.54 23.89
N THR A 26 -1.07 -11.62 24.64
CA THR A 26 0.05 -12.51 24.34
C THR A 26 -0.19 -13.35 23.09
N ARG A 27 -1.42 -13.70 22.81
CA ARG A 27 -1.81 -14.38 21.58
C ARG A 27 -1.64 -13.48 20.36
N TYR A 28 -1.89 -12.17 20.51
CA TYR A 28 -1.70 -11.19 19.46
C TYR A 28 -0.22 -10.96 19.14
N ARG A 29 0.68 -11.03 20.12
CA ARG A 29 2.12 -10.92 19.93
C ARG A 29 2.75 -12.09 19.17
N ASN A 30 2.10 -13.23 19.18
CA ASN A 30 2.55 -14.45 18.48
C ASN A 30 1.89 -14.60 17.10
N ILE A 31 1.12 -13.61 16.63
CA ILE A 31 0.68 -13.60 15.26
C ILE A 31 1.92 -13.44 14.40
N ARG A 32 2.25 -14.49 13.69
CA ARG A 32 3.31 -14.47 12.68
C ARG A 32 3.12 -13.24 11.81
N PRO A 33 4.18 -12.50 11.50
CA PRO A 33 4.06 -11.43 10.53
C PRO A 33 3.30 -11.98 9.33
N LYS A 34 2.25 -11.27 8.96
CA LYS A 34 1.47 -11.60 7.77
C LYS A 34 2.46 -11.90 6.65
N PRO A 35 2.39 -13.07 6.00
CA PRO A 35 3.33 -13.36 4.94
C PRO A 35 3.34 -12.16 4.00
N GLU A 36 4.52 -11.67 3.71
CA GLU A 36 4.73 -10.57 2.79
C GLU A 36 3.88 -10.86 1.56
N LYS A 37 2.93 -10.00 1.28
CA LYS A 37 1.99 -10.20 0.19
C LYS A 37 2.81 -10.21 -1.09
N VAL A 38 3.15 -11.39 -1.57
CA VAL A 38 3.83 -11.54 -2.86
C VAL A 38 2.94 -10.88 -3.89
N LEU A 39 3.37 -9.74 -4.40
CA LEU A 39 2.68 -9.04 -5.45
C LEU A 39 2.72 -9.91 -6.70
N ARG A 40 1.56 -10.22 -7.24
CA ARG A 40 1.49 -10.87 -8.56
C ARG A 40 2.08 -9.90 -9.59
N PRO A 41 2.92 -10.37 -10.53
CA PRO A 41 3.43 -9.51 -11.58
C PRO A 41 2.29 -8.97 -12.44
N CYS A 42 2.46 -7.76 -12.95
CA CYS A 42 1.57 -7.24 -13.99
C CYS A 42 1.63 -8.14 -15.22
N ALA A 43 0.49 -8.43 -15.80
CA ALA A 43 0.42 -9.19 -17.06
C ALA A 43 0.54 -8.21 -18.24
N PHE A 44 1.76 -7.94 -18.68
CA PHE A 44 1.97 -7.09 -19.84
C PHE A 44 2.24 -7.92 -21.09
N PRO A 45 1.60 -7.59 -22.23
CA PRO A 45 0.50 -6.63 -22.37
C PRO A 45 -0.80 -7.17 -21.77
N PHE A 46 -1.69 -6.27 -21.33
CA PHE A 46 -3.04 -6.65 -20.94
C PHE A 46 -4.08 -5.86 -21.74
N PHE A 47 -5.27 -6.44 -21.85
CA PHE A 47 -6.40 -5.80 -22.52
C PHE A 47 -7.44 -5.38 -21.48
N TYR A 48 -7.80 -4.11 -21.51
CA TYR A 48 -8.85 -3.54 -20.71
C TYR A 48 -9.73 -2.66 -21.61
N GLU A 49 -11.04 -2.94 -21.62
CA GLU A 49 -12.00 -2.24 -22.50
C GLU A 49 -11.54 -2.14 -23.96
N ASN A 50 -11.04 -3.25 -24.51
CA ASN A 50 -10.54 -3.38 -25.88
C ASN A 50 -9.27 -2.53 -26.19
N VAL A 51 -8.62 -1.97 -25.17
CA VAL A 51 -7.36 -1.27 -25.33
C VAL A 51 -6.23 -2.13 -24.78
N LYS A 52 -5.15 -2.21 -25.55
CA LYS A 52 -3.92 -2.91 -25.17
C LYS A 52 -3.02 -2.00 -24.36
N TYR A 53 -2.56 -2.47 -23.21
CA TYR A 53 -1.64 -1.76 -22.33
C TYR A 53 -0.34 -2.55 -22.19
N ASP A 54 0.78 -1.92 -22.51
CA ASP A 54 2.12 -2.48 -22.32
C ASP A 54 2.79 -1.96 -21.01
N HIS A 55 2.11 -1.10 -20.30
CA HIS A 55 2.59 -0.43 -19.07
C HIS A 55 1.40 -0.16 -18.14
N CYS A 56 1.69 0.26 -16.94
CA CYS A 56 0.66 0.69 -16.00
C CYS A 56 -0.16 1.86 -16.55
N THR A 57 -1.43 1.90 -16.19
CA THR A 57 -2.36 2.93 -16.65
C THR A 57 -3.08 3.58 -15.46
N THR A 58 -3.54 4.80 -15.65
CA THR A 58 -4.39 5.51 -14.67
C THR A 58 -5.85 5.56 -15.09
N VAL A 59 -6.24 4.84 -16.14
CA VAL A 59 -7.62 4.82 -16.64
C VAL A 59 -8.55 4.33 -15.54
N HIS A 60 -9.60 5.10 -15.25
CA HIS A 60 -10.59 4.88 -14.21
C HIS A 60 -10.00 4.74 -12.80
N SER A 61 -8.82 5.31 -12.54
CA SER A 61 -8.15 5.21 -11.25
C SER A 61 -7.35 6.47 -10.94
N ASP A 62 -7.29 6.81 -9.66
CA ASP A 62 -6.45 7.91 -9.16
C ASP A 62 -4.96 7.53 -9.12
N TYR A 63 -4.65 6.24 -9.14
CA TYR A 63 -3.28 5.72 -9.10
C TYR A 63 -3.04 4.78 -10.27
N ALA A 64 -1.78 4.67 -10.67
CA ALA A 64 -1.38 3.72 -11.70
C ALA A 64 -1.67 2.28 -11.27
N TRP A 65 -2.25 1.50 -12.13
CA TRP A 65 -2.63 0.10 -11.91
C TRP A 65 -2.31 -0.76 -13.12
N CYS A 66 -2.30 -2.05 -12.90
CA CYS A 66 -2.17 -3.05 -13.97
C CYS A 66 -3.11 -4.21 -13.72
N SER A 67 -3.50 -4.90 -14.79
CA SER A 67 -4.12 -6.20 -14.69
C SER A 67 -3.06 -7.26 -14.38
N VAL A 68 -3.42 -8.23 -13.57
CA VAL A 68 -2.61 -9.44 -13.36
C VAL A 68 -3.08 -10.60 -14.28
N GLU A 69 -3.97 -10.30 -15.18
CA GLU A 69 -4.53 -11.20 -16.19
C GLU A 69 -4.35 -10.60 -17.58
N TYR A 70 -4.04 -11.43 -18.56
CA TYR A 70 -3.86 -11.00 -19.96
C TYR A 70 -5.10 -10.26 -20.51
N VAL A 71 -6.29 -10.80 -20.27
CA VAL A 71 -7.56 -10.12 -20.51
C VAL A 71 -8.17 -9.80 -19.14
N PHE A 72 -8.42 -8.53 -18.88
CA PHE A 72 -8.94 -8.10 -17.59
C PHE A 72 -10.33 -8.71 -17.31
N LYS A 73 -10.43 -9.46 -16.21
CA LYS A 73 -11.66 -10.08 -15.71
C LYS A 73 -11.95 -9.70 -14.26
N GLY A 74 -11.28 -8.66 -13.75
CA GLY A 74 -11.48 -8.15 -12.41
C GLY A 74 -10.29 -8.29 -11.47
N LYS A 75 -9.21 -8.97 -11.87
CA LYS A 75 -8.00 -9.10 -11.03
C LYS A 75 -6.95 -8.08 -11.46
N TRP A 76 -6.62 -7.19 -10.52
CA TRP A 76 -5.72 -6.09 -10.75
C TRP A 76 -4.97 -5.73 -9.46
N ARG A 77 -3.93 -4.94 -9.60
CA ARG A 77 -3.25 -4.31 -8.46
C ARG A 77 -2.74 -2.93 -8.82
N TYR A 78 -2.49 -2.12 -7.81
CA TYR A 78 -1.73 -0.89 -8.03
C TYR A 78 -0.29 -1.22 -8.41
N CYS A 79 0.26 -0.42 -9.31
CA CYS A 79 1.67 -0.51 -9.69
C CYS A 79 2.56 0.02 -8.58
N ILE A 80 3.74 -0.55 -8.45
CA ILE A 80 4.80 -0.04 -7.58
C ILE A 80 5.84 0.70 -8.43
N SER A 81 6.81 1.34 -7.77
CA SER A 81 7.81 2.19 -8.42
C SER A 81 8.60 1.48 -9.53
N THR A 82 8.79 0.17 -9.40
CA THR A 82 9.54 -0.64 -10.36
C THR A 82 8.69 -1.14 -11.54
N ASP A 83 7.37 -1.05 -11.47
CA ASP A 83 6.51 -1.44 -12.60
C ASP A 83 6.62 -0.43 -13.75
N PRO A 84 6.56 -0.87 -15.02
CA PRO A 84 6.63 0.02 -16.17
C PRO A 84 5.47 1.03 -16.25
N PRO A 85 5.73 2.30 -16.53
CA PRO A 85 7.04 2.94 -16.61
C PRO A 85 7.66 3.09 -15.22
N ALA A 86 8.91 2.66 -15.05
CA ALA A 86 9.56 2.65 -13.74
C ALA A 86 9.99 4.06 -13.30
N CYS A 87 9.82 4.35 -12.01
CA CYS A 87 10.44 5.53 -11.41
C CYS A 87 11.96 5.49 -11.56
N LYS A 88 12.57 6.63 -11.81
CA LYS A 88 14.02 6.78 -11.85
C LYS A 88 14.50 7.54 -10.62
N PHE A 89 15.16 6.83 -9.73
CA PHE A 89 15.78 7.41 -8.54
C PHE A 89 17.31 7.35 -8.64
N PRO A 90 18.01 8.39 -8.20
CA PRO A 90 17.51 9.71 -7.83
C PRO A 90 17.04 10.51 -9.04
N PHE A 91 16.12 11.45 -8.83
CA PHE A 91 15.74 12.40 -9.87
C PHE A 91 15.85 13.85 -9.38
N LEU A 92 16.12 14.74 -10.31
CA LEU A 92 16.20 16.17 -10.08
C LEU A 92 14.86 16.81 -10.42
N PHE A 93 14.28 17.53 -9.47
CA PHE A 93 13.12 18.40 -9.65
C PHE A 93 13.38 19.75 -9.03
N GLY A 94 13.29 20.81 -9.84
CA GLY A 94 13.74 22.13 -9.41
C GLY A 94 15.24 22.11 -9.08
N THR A 95 15.60 22.39 -7.84
CA THR A 95 16.97 22.37 -7.35
C THR A 95 17.25 21.23 -6.38
N LYS A 96 16.25 20.36 -6.16
CA LYS A 96 16.36 19.25 -5.19
C LYS A 96 16.50 17.91 -5.88
N ILE A 97 17.22 17.02 -5.22
CA ILE A 97 17.37 15.60 -5.62
C ILE A 97 16.50 14.74 -4.72
N TYR A 98 15.73 13.86 -5.34
CA TYR A 98 14.79 12.96 -4.66
C TYR A 98 15.20 11.51 -4.86
N HIS A 99 15.21 10.75 -3.77
CA HIS A 99 15.52 9.31 -3.77
C HIS A 99 14.27 8.45 -3.63
N ASP A 100 13.13 9.07 -3.36
CA ASP A 100 11.83 8.42 -3.17
C ASP A 100 10.74 9.25 -3.83
N CYS A 101 9.52 8.70 -3.87
CA CYS A 101 8.34 9.46 -4.28
C CYS A 101 8.18 10.70 -3.40
N THR A 102 7.74 11.80 -3.98
CA THR A 102 7.58 13.08 -3.29
C THR A 102 6.20 13.67 -3.51
N ALA A 103 5.71 14.40 -2.51
CA ALA A 103 4.50 15.22 -2.63
C ALA A 103 4.78 16.63 -3.15
N ASP A 104 6.06 17.03 -3.27
CA ASP A 104 6.44 18.37 -3.70
C ASP A 104 5.92 18.68 -5.11
N GLY A 105 5.22 19.80 -5.23
CA GLY A 105 4.64 20.21 -6.50
C GLY A 105 3.37 19.48 -6.90
N TYR A 106 2.87 18.55 -6.10
CA TYR A 106 1.64 17.81 -6.38
C TYR A 106 0.50 18.24 -5.48
N VAL A 107 -0.65 18.55 -6.08
CA VAL A 107 -1.84 19.01 -5.37
C VAL A 107 -2.50 17.82 -4.67
N LEU A 108 -3.10 18.02 -3.48
CA LEU A 108 -3.87 17.04 -2.72
C LEU A 108 -3.05 15.98 -1.96
N GLY A 109 -1.79 16.23 -1.67
CA GLY A 109 -0.98 15.34 -0.83
C GLY A 109 -0.64 13.97 -1.44
N LYS A 110 -0.88 13.79 -2.72
CA LYS A 110 -0.45 12.60 -3.46
C LYS A 110 1.03 12.66 -3.75
N THR A 111 1.66 11.51 -3.91
CA THR A 111 3.08 11.42 -4.25
C THR A 111 3.28 11.05 -5.72
N TRP A 112 4.43 11.44 -6.25
CA TRP A 112 4.81 11.18 -7.63
C TRP A 112 6.30 10.91 -7.75
N CYS A 113 6.73 10.36 -8.86
CA CYS A 113 8.13 10.19 -9.20
C CYS A 113 8.38 10.61 -10.66
N ALA A 114 9.61 10.99 -10.95
CA ALA A 114 10.03 11.21 -12.32
C ALA A 114 10.37 9.88 -13.02
N LEU A 115 10.15 9.85 -14.32
CA LEU A 115 10.48 8.70 -15.17
C LEU A 115 11.89 8.83 -15.78
N THR A 116 12.57 9.93 -15.50
CA THR A 116 13.97 10.19 -15.89
C THR A 116 14.69 10.80 -14.70
N HIS A 117 16.03 10.78 -14.73
CA HIS A 117 16.82 11.36 -13.66
C HIS A 117 16.75 12.89 -13.59
N ASN A 118 16.22 13.55 -14.63
CA ASN A 118 16.06 15.00 -14.66
C ASN A 118 14.68 15.38 -15.15
N TYR A 119 13.74 15.54 -14.19
CA TYR A 119 12.40 16.01 -14.51
C TYR A 119 12.38 17.37 -15.21
N ASN A 120 13.31 18.27 -14.87
CA ASN A 120 13.35 19.61 -15.43
C ASN A 120 13.55 19.62 -16.94
N ARG A 121 14.10 18.55 -17.51
CA ARG A 121 14.36 18.44 -18.95
C ARG A 121 13.14 18.08 -19.77
N ASN A 122 12.36 17.11 -19.32
CA ASN A 122 11.29 16.53 -20.15
C ASN A 122 9.95 16.42 -19.45
N GLY A 123 9.87 16.65 -18.15
CA GLY A 123 8.63 16.65 -17.39
C GLY A 123 7.90 15.29 -17.37
N LEU A 124 8.60 14.20 -17.59
CA LEU A 124 8.00 12.87 -17.55
C LEU A 124 7.89 12.36 -16.11
N TRP A 125 6.69 11.99 -15.72
CA TRP A 125 6.39 11.56 -14.36
C TRP A 125 5.22 10.58 -14.33
N LYS A 126 5.07 9.92 -13.19
CA LYS A 126 3.86 9.13 -12.88
C LYS A 126 3.47 9.32 -11.42
N PRO A 127 2.18 9.16 -11.08
CA PRO A 127 1.80 9.09 -9.68
C PRO A 127 2.34 7.81 -9.04
N CYS A 128 2.79 7.92 -7.77
CA CYS A 128 3.14 6.77 -6.96
C CYS A 128 1.89 6.13 -6.38
N SER A 129 1.92 4.83 -6.15
CA SER A 129 0.80 4.11 -5.58
C SER A 129 0.84 4.14 -4.04
N PRO A 130 -0.30 3.84 -3.38
CA PRO A 130 -0.29 3.67 -1.93
C PRO A 130 0.63 2.55 -1.44
N ASN A 131 1.05 1.65 -2.32
CA ASN A 131 1.93 0.53 -2.00
C ASN A 131 3.43 0.90 -2.05
N ASP A 132 3.75 2.11 -2.55
CA ASP A 132 5.13 2.65 -2.58
C ASP A 132 5.52 3.36 -1.28
N LEU A 133 4.67 3.33 -0.28
CA LEU A 133 4.90 3.94 1.03
C LEU A 133 5.49 2.93 2.02
#